data_03a9a17cb3ece98f6df3924a986b4d04
#
_entry.id   03a9a17cb3ece98f6df3924a986b4d04
#
_cell.length_a   1.000
_cell.length_b   1.000
_cell.length_c   1.000
_cell.angle_alpha   90.00
_cell.angle_beta   90.00
_cell.angle_gamma   90.00
#
_symmetry.space_group_name_H-M   'P 1'
#
loop_
_entity.id
_entity.type
_entity.pdbx_description
1 polymer ?
#
loop_
_entity_poly.entity_id
_entity_poly.type
_entity_poly.pdbx_seq_one_letter_code
_entity_poly.pdbx_strand_id
1 'polypeptide(L)'
;MKNKIKYILAGCCLMTTFSCSDFLERYPLDKAVNDTYWKTEAQLRAALYPCYEGLQYDLIINLGEACAETVVWGDPTSGLSKVSGGTSSAQDNFPFYNYWRDIYGHIFDCNNFLDNYNAADVPQETKDVYAAEVKVIRALQYFWLTSVWGDVPLIDKVISSEEAYGPRNPKEEVVDWMIEDLKWAAEKLSPEIQTGQDVGRIDRWGALALMARIALQNQRYELAEKVSKYILDNSPYDLYDYEKVYHLEGNSENDPDNKESIIYSLYVKDIR
;
A
#
# COMPACT_ATOMS: atom_id res chain seq x y z
N MET A 1 -8.91 69.41 28.57
CA MET A 1 -9.76 68.31 28.13
C MET A 1 -9.34 67.74 26.76
N LYS A 2 -9.02 68.54 25.76
CA LYS A 2 -8.67 68.09 24.40
C LYS A 2 -7.44 67.09 24.31
N ASN A 3 -6.44 67.26 25.19
CA ASN A 3 -5.24 66.45 25.14
C ASN A 3 -5.44 65.04 25.78
N LYS A 4 -6.32 64.87 26.79
CA LYS A 4 -6.63 63.57 27.41
C LYS A 4 -7.39 62.65 26.46
N ILE A 5 -8.23 63.22 25.59
CA ILE A 5 -8.98 62.46 24.56
C ILE A 5 -8.04 61.90 23.49
N LYS A 6 -6.98 62.62 23.11
CA LYS A 6 -5.98 62.14 22.14
C LYS A 6 -5.19 60.94 22.63
N TYR A 7 -4.85 60.87 23.91
CA TYR A 7 -4.13 59.76 24.50
C TYR A 7 -5.04 58.52 24.70
N ILE A 8 -6.34 58.72 24.95
CA ILE A 8 -7.31 57.64 25.02
C ILE A 8 -7.55 57.02 23.63
N LEU A 9 -7.69 57.86 22.58
CA LEU A 9 -7.81 57.36 21.21
C LEU A 9 -6.54 56.65 20.73
N ALA A 10 -5.34 57.13 21.06
CA ALA A 10 -4.07 56.45 20.72
C ALA A 10 -3.90 55.15 21.46
N GLY A 11 -4.35 55.03 22.72
CA GLY A 11 -4.37 53.79 23.48
C GLY A 11 -5.32 52.71 22.93
N CYS A 12 -6.51 53.12 22.45
CA CYS A 12 -7.44 52.17 21.80
C CYS A 12 -6.93 51.64 20.45
N CYS A 13 -6.21 52.44 19.67
CA CYS A 13 -5.63 51.99 18.39
C CYS A 13 -4.46 51.02 18.57
N LEU A 14 -3.75 51.06 19.70
CA LEU A 14 -2.67 50.11 19.99
C LEU A 14 -3.16 48.73 20.49
N MET A 15 -4.39 48.61 21.00
CA MET A 15 -4.95 47.33 21.47
C MET A 15 -5.59 46.47 20.36
N THR A 16 -5.72 46.97 19.14
CA THR A 16 -6.35 46.25 18.02
C THR A 16 -5.37 45.45 17.17
N THR A 17 -4.08 45.44 17.51
CA THR A 17 -3.06 44.71 16.71
C THR A 17 -2.73 43.29 17.20
N PHE A 18 -3.31 42.85 18.30
CA PHE A 18 -3.27 41.43 18.68
C PHE A 18 -4.47 40.71 18.09
N SER A 19 -4.49 40.55 16.77
CA SER A 19 -5.37 39.61 16.10
C SER A 19 -4.74 38.23 16.24
N CYS A 20 -5.35 37.37 17.05
CA CYS A 20 -5.02 35.96 17.02
C CYS A 20 -5.36 35.43 15.64
N SER A 21 -4.34 35.05 14.85
CA SER A 21 -4.48 34.42 13.53
C SER A 21 -5.29 33.10 13.63
N ASP A 22 -5.16 32.38 14.75
CA ASP A 22 -5.83 31.11 15.01
C ASP A 22 -7.37 31.18 15.06
N PHE A 23 -7.96 32.38 15.26
CA PHE A 23 -9.42 32.50 15.28
C PHE A 23 -10.06 32.50 13.88
N LEU A 24 -9.29 32.78 12.83
CA LEU A 24 -9.77 32.84 11.46
C LEU A 24 -9.53 31.53 10.68
N GLU A 25 -8.62 30.67 11.14
CA GLU A 25 -8.40 29.36 10.57
C GLU A 25 -9.39 28.35 11.15
N ARG A 26 -10.58 28.28 10.57
CA ARG A 26 -11.58 27.24 10.89
C ARG A 26 -11.44 26.10 9.90
N TYR A 27 -10.79 25.04 10.34
CA TYR A 27 -10.80 23.77 9.61
C TYR A 27 -12.21 23.17 9.68
N PRO A 28 -12.76 22.61 8.59
CA PRO A 28 -14.00 21.86 8.61
C PRO A 28 -13.87 20.69 9.59
N LEU A 29 -14.76 20.61 10.58
CA LEU A 29 -14.75 19.53 11.58
C LEU A 29 -15.21 18.17 11.01
N ASP A 30 -15.77 18.18 9.82
CA ASP A 30 -16.34 17.05 9.09
C ASP A 30 -15.43 16.50 7.98
N LYS A 31 -14.25 17.13 7.78
CA LYS A 31 -13.25 16.69 6.78
C LYS A 31 -11.87 16.57 7.43
N ALA A 32 -11.22 15.45 7.18
CA ALA A 32 -9.80 15.29 7.51
C ALA A 32 -8.99 16.27 6.65
N VAL A 33 -8.35 17.27 7.28
CA VAL A 33 -7.44 18.21 6.61
C VAL A 33 -6.02 17.77 6.95
N ASN A 34 -5.10 17.78 6.01
CA ASN A 34 -3.73 17.31 6.22
C ASN A 34 -3.08 17.88 7.49
N ASP A 35 -3.32 19.16 7.80
CA ASP A 35 -2.73 19.84 8.96
C ASP A 35 -3.22 19.30 10.32
N THR A 36 -4.38 18.66 10.37
CA THR A 36 -4.99 18.14 11.61
C THR A 36 -5.06 16.63 11.69
N TYR A 37 -4.90 15.93 10.56
CA TYR A 37 -5.09 14.49 10.48
C TYR A 37 -3.87 13.74 11.03
N TRP A 38 -2.73 13.88 10.50
CA TRP A 38 -1.53 13.07 10.78
C TRP A 38 -0.90 13.35 12.15
N LYS A 39 -1.60 13.15 13.28
CA LYS A 39 -1.12 13.50 14.63
C LYS A 39 -0.98 12.34 15.60
N THR A 40 -1.81 11.31 15.46
CA THR A 40 -1.91 10.20 16.41
C THR A 40 -1.70 8.85 15.74
N GLU A 41 -1.35 7.84 16.54
CA GLU A 41 -1.23 6.46 16.05
C GLU A 41 -2.56 5.92 15.47
N ALA A 42 -3.69 6.26 16.09
CA ALA A 42 -5.00 5.88 15.57
C ALA A 42 -5.27 6.44 14.16
N GLN A 43 -4.78 7.67 13.88
CA GLN A 43 -4.86 8.27 12.56
C GLN A 43 -3.90 7.61 11.56
N LEU A 44 -2.69 7.24 11.98
CA LEU A 44 -1.78 6.43 11.15
C LEU A 44 -2.44 5.09 10.80
N ARG A 45 -3.00 4.41 11.78
CA ARG A 45 -3.70 3.13 11.56
C ARG A 45 -4.88 3.30 10.61
N ALA A 46 -5.67 4.36 10.75
CA ALA A 46 -6.78 4.64 9.84
C ALA A 46 -6.30 4.95 8.41
N ALA A 47 -5.19 5.69 8.27
CA ALA A 47 -4.59 6.00 6.96
C ALA A 47 -3.95 4.76 6.28
N LEU A 48 -3.70 3.69 7.02
CA LEU A 48 -3.18 2.44 6.49
C LEU A 48 -4.24 1.67 5.68
N TYR A 49 -5.53 1.77 6.03
CA TYR A 49 -6.60 1.00 5.37
C TYR A 49 -6.67 1.20 3.85
N PRO A 50 -6.66 2.42 3.30
CA PRO A 50 -6.64 2.61 1.84
C PRO A 50 -5.44 1.93 1.17
N CYS A 51 -4.28 1.89 1.82
CA CYS A 51 -3.12 1.18 1.29
C CYS A 51 -3.38 -0.33 1.20
N TYR A 52 -4.03 -0.92 2.23
CA TYR A 52 -4.35 -2.35 2.26
C TYR A 52 -5.43 -2.75 1.25
N GLU A 53 -6.27 -1.83 0.78
CA GLU A 53 -7.18 -2.09 -0.35
C GLU A 53 -6.40 -2.52 -1.60
N GLY A 54 -5.16 -2.09 -1.76
CA GLY A 54 -4.25 -2.54 -2.81
C GLY A 54 -3.86 -4.03 -2.75
N LEU A 55 -4.17 -4.74 -1.67
CA LEU A 55 -4.00 -6.20 -1.59
C LEU A 55 -5.15 -6.98 -2.24
N GLN A 56 -6.15 -6.32 -2.80
CA GLN A 56 -7.25 -6.99 -3.50
C GLN A 56 -6.74 -7.70 -4.76
N TYR A 57 -7.02 -9.00 -4.83
CA TYR A 57 -6.43 -9.90 -5.81
C TYR A 57 -7.17 -9.99 -7.14
N ASP A 58 -8.26 -9.27 -7.34
CA ASP A 58 -9.08 -9.35 -8.56
C ASP A 58 -8.25 -9.21 -9.83
N LEU A 59 -7.27 -8.32 -9.81
CA LEU A 59 -6.34 -8.15 -10.91
C LEU A 59 -5.56 -9.43 -11.23
N ILE A 60 -4.99 -10.05 -10.20
CA ILE A 60 -4.02 -11.14 -10.36
C ILE A 60 -4.72 -12.43 -10.71
N ILE A 61 -5.76 -12.74 -9.94
CA ILE A 61 -6.56 -13.94 -10.17
C ILE A 61 -7.19 -13.86 -11.55
N ASN A 62 -7.88 -12.75 -11.86
CA ASN A 62 -8.58 -12.63 -13.12
C ASN A 62 -7.63 -12.59 -14.31
N LEU A 63 -6.56 -11.81 -14.28
CA LEU A 63 -5.63 -11.72 -15.41
C LEU A 63 -4.71 -12.95 -15.48
N GLY A 64 -4.24 -13.44 -14.35
CA GLY A 64 -3.41 -14.64 -14.29
C GLY A 64 -4.18 -15.87 -14.79
N GLU A 65 -5.40 -16.05 -14.32
CA GLU A 65 -6.26 -17.15 -14.77
C GLU A 65 -6.69 -17.00 -16.24
N ALA A 66 -6.96 -15.77 -16.70
CA ALA A 66 -7.27 -15.52 -18.11
C ALA A 66 -6.11 -15.85 -19.06
N CYS A 67 -4.87 -15.79 -18.57
CA CYS A 67 -3.67 -16.14 -19.33
C CYS A 67 -3.27 -17.62 -19.17
N ALA A 68 -3.95 -18.38 -18.30
CA ALA A 68 -3.68 -19.78 -18.04
C ALA A 68 -4.62 -20.70 -18.85
N GLU A 69 -4.24 -21.98 -18.95
CA GLU A 69 -5.07 -23.01 -19.61
C GLU A 69 -6.15 -23.59 -18.70
N THR A 70 -6.18 -23.16 -17.45
CA THR A 70 -7.01 -23.75 -16.38
C THR A 70 -8.43 -23.17 -16.32
N VAL A 71 -8.64 -21.96 -16.84
CA VAL A 71 -9.93 -21.26 -16.76
C VAL A 71 -10.39 -20.78 -18.11
N VAL A 72 -11.67 -20.99 -18.39
CA VAL A 72 -12.38 -20.42 -19.54
C VAL A 72 -13.45 -19.45 -19.04
N TRP A 73 -13.39 -18.20 -19.47
CA TRP A 73 -14.37 -17.19 -19.14
C TRP A 73 -15.66 -17.41 -19.96
N GLY A 74 -16.78 -17.57 -19.25
CA GLY A 74 -18.05 -17.90 -19.88
C GLY A 74 -18.68 -16.80 -20.73
N ASP A 75 -18.27 -15.52 -20.52
CA ASP A 75 -18.72 -14.39 -21.33
C ASP A 75 -17.70 -14.09 -22.44
N PRO A 76 -18.00 -14.41 -23.70
CA PRO A 76 -17.08 -14.19 -24.82
C PRO A 76 -16.86 -12.70 -25.14
N THR A 77 -17.68 -11.81 -24.61
CA THR A 77 -17.54 -10.35 -24.81
C THR A 77 -16.69 -9.68 -23.75
N SER A 78 -16.35 -10.38 -22.68
CA SER A 78 -15.51 -9.83 -21.62
C SER A 78 -14.08 -9.57 -22.09
N GLY A 79 -13.44 -8.56 -21.51
CA GLY A 79 -12.04 -8.27 -21.82
C GLY A 79 -11.11 -9.43 -21.47
N LEU A 80 -11.42 -10.24 -20.44
CA LEU A 80 -10.64 -11.42 -20.06
C LEU A 80 -10.75 -12.54 -21.10
N SER A 81 -11.93 -12.76 -21.69
CA SER A 81 -12.10 -13.68 -22.81
C SER A 81 -11.30 -13.26 -24.04
N LYS A 82 -11.17 -11.96 -24.29
CA LYS A 82 -10.31 -11.44 -25.36
C LYS A 82 -8.82 -11.68 -25.05
N VAL A 83 -8.40 -11.57 -23.78
CA VAL A 83 -7.02 -11.89 -23.39
C VAL A 83 -6.74 -13.36 -23.62
N SER A 84 -7.55 -14.28 -23.10
CA SER A 84 -7.36 -15.73 -23.29
C SER A 84 -7.47 -16.17 -24.75
N GLY A 85 -8.32 -15.50 -25.53
CA GLY A 85 -8.46 -15.73 -26.98
C GLY A 85 -7.40 -15.05 -27.85
N GLY A 86 -6.47 -14.28 -27.28
CA GLY A 86 -5.44 -13.54 -28.03
C GLY A 86 -6.00 -12.43 -28.94
N THR A 87 -7.21 -11.93 -28.64
CA THR A 87 -7.91 -10.91 -29.46
C THR A 87 -7.98 -9.54 -28.81
N SER A 88 -7.31 -9.35 -27.67
CA SER A 88 -7.21 -8.04 -27.01
C SER A 88 -6.50 -7.01 -27.88
N SER A 89 -6.96 -5.78 -27.81
CA SER A 89 -6.43 -4.65 -28.55
C SER A 89 -6.19 -3.44 -27.65
N ALA A 90 -5.44 -2.46 -28.16
CA ALA A 90 -5.18 -1.20 -27.46
C ALA A 90 -6.46 -0.34 -27.24
N GLN A 91 -7.56 -0.66 -27.90
CA GLN A 91 -8.86 0.01 -27.75
C GLN A 91 -9.69 -0.61 -26.63
N ASP A 92 -9.31 -1.76 -26.11
CA ASP A 92 -10.01 -2.43 -25.02
C ASP A 92 -9.60 -1.81 -23.67
N ASN A 93 -10.53 -1.16 -23.00
CA ASN A 93 -10.25 -0.55 -21.69
C ASN A 93 -9.99 -1.60 -20.61
N PHE A 94 -10.78 -2.67 -20.58
CA PHE A 94 -10.64 -3.76 -19.62
C PHE A 94 -9.95 -4.97 -20.28
N PRO A 95 -8.98 -5.63 -19.63
CA PRO A 95 -8.54 -5.38 -18.25
C PRO A 95 -7.42 -4.33 -18.11
N PHE A 96 -6.60 -4.09 -19.15
CA PHE A 96 -5.31 -3.42 -19.01
C PHE A 96 -5.41 -1.96 -18.57
N TYR A 97 -6.29 -1.14 -19.18
CA TYR A 97 -6.43 0.26 -18.78
C TYR A 97 -6.94 0.39 -17.34
N ASN A 98 -7.96 -0.42 -16.97
CA ASN A 98 -8.53 -0.35 -15.64
C ASN A 98 -7.49 -0.74 -14.58
N TYR A 99 -6.76 -1.82 -14.81
CA TYR A 99 -5.73 -2.26 -13.88
C TYR A 99 -4.57 -1.28 -13.75
N TRP A 100 -4.12 -0.69 -14.85
CA TRP A 100 -3.13 0.38 -14.79
C TRP A 100 -3.58 1.54 -13.91
N ARG A 101 -4.80 2.04 -14.15
CA ARG A 101 -5.38 3.13 -13.37
C ARG A 101 -5.51 2.78 -11.89
N ASP A 102 -6.04 1.59 -11.60
CA ASP A 102 -6.34 1.17 -10.23
C ASP A 102 -5.06 0.93 -9.43
N ILE A 103 -4.04 0.30 -10.02
CA ILE A 103 -2.73 0.12 -9.40
C ILE A 103 -2.07 1.47 -9.09
N TYR A 104 -2.07 2.43 -10.02
CA TYR A 104 -1.53 3.76 -9.72
C TYR A 104 -2.37 4.52 -8.70
N GLY A 105 -3.68 4.24 -8.58
CA GLY A 105 -4.52 4.72 -7.48
C GLY A 105 -3.99 4.21 -6.13
N HIS A 106 -3.73 2.92 -6.00
CA HIS A 106 -3.15 2.34 -4.77
C HIS A 106 -1.72 2.83 -4.49
N ILE A 107 -0.90 3.07 -5.52
CA ILE A 107 0.41 3.70 -5.36
C ILE A 107 0.26 5.13 -4.83
N PHE A 108 -0.72 5.89 -5.30
CA PHE A 108 -1.02 7.21 -4.78
C PHE A 108 -1.37 7.17 -3.29
N ASP A 109 -2.22 6.23 -2.85
CA ASP A 109 -2.58 6.08 -1.44
C ASP A 109 -1.35 5.74 -0.58
N CYS A 110 -0.49 4.84 -1.06
CA CYS A 110 0.78 4.52 -0.42
C CYS A 110 1.71 5.74 -0.33
N ASN A 111 1.86 6.50 -1.41
CA ASN A 111 2.69 7.69 -1.45
C ASN A 111 2.14 8.78 -0.52
N ASN A 112 0.82 8.99 -0.51
CA ASN A 112 0.19 9.94 0.40
C ASN A 112 0.45 9.57 1.87
N PHE A 113 0.43 8.29 2.21
CA PHE A 113 0.82 7.84 3.54
C PHE A 113 2.29 8.17 3.84
N LEU A 114 3.21 7.78 2.93
CA LEU A 114 4.65 7.93 3.12
C LEU A 114 5.12 9.39 3.13
N ASP A 115 4.43 10.29 2.45
CA ASP A 115 4.73 11.72 2.49
C ASP A 115 4.32 12.38 3.81
N ASN A 116 3.33 11.81 4.54
CA ASN A 116 2.72 12.46 5.70
C ASN A 116 2.98 11.75 7.05
N TYR A 117 3.31 10.46 7.10
CA TYR A 117 3.37 9.65 8.33
C TYR A 117 4.33 10.20 9.40
N ASN A 118 5.38 10.92 8.99
CA ASN A 118 6.35 11.50 9.91
C ASN A 118 5.79 12.63 10.78
N ALA A 119 4.65 13.24 10.40
CA ALA A 119 4.02 14.32 11.14
C ALA A 119 3.31 13.84 12.43
N ALA A 120 3.13 12.53 12.62
CA ALA A 120 2.49 11.97 13.81
C ALA A 120 3.37 12.12 15.06
N ASP A 121 2.73 12.43 16.18
CA ASP A 121 3.39 12.55 17.48
C ASP A 121 3.43 11.19 18.19
N VAL A 122 4.20 10.26 17.61
CA VAL A 122 4.42 8.92 18.13
C VAL A 122 5.91 8.55 17.96
N PRO A 123 6.42 7.55 18.69
CA PRO A 123 7.81 7.10 18.56
C PRO A 123 8.17 6.76 17.11
N GLN A 124 9.40 7.06 16.71
CA GLN A 124 9.87 6.80 15.35
C GLN A 124 9.79 5.32 14.97
N GLU A 125 10.07 4.42 15.90
CA GLU A 125 9.95 2.97 15.69
C GLU A 125 8.51 2.57 15.29
N THR A 126 7.50 3.17 15.94
CA THR A 126 6.09 2.94 15.59
C THR A 126 5.79 3.46 14.18
N LYS A 127 6.27 4.66 13.85
CA LYS A 127 6.11 5.23 12.49
C LYS A 127 6.76 4.34 11.43
N ASP A 128 7.96 3.85 11.72
CA ASP A 128 8.74 3.01 10.81
C ASP A 128 8.02 1.69 10.51
N VAL A 129 7.35 1.09 11.50
CA VAL A 129 6.53 -0.13 11.28
C VAL A 129 5.39 0.13 10.30
N TYR A 130 4.61 1.19 10.51
CA TYR A 130 3.53 1.55 9.58
C TYR A 130 4.05 1.87 8.18
N ALA A 131 5.14 2.63 8.08
CA ALA A 131 5.76 2.94 6.79
C ALA A 131 6.31 1.68 6.09
N ALA A 132 6.83 0.72 6.85
CA ALA A 132 7.33 -0.53 6.33
C ALA A 132 6.23 -1.37 5.67
N GLU A 133 5.05 -1.49 6.30
CA GLU A 133 3.90 -2.15 5.69
C GLU A 133 3.49 -1.50 4.37
N VAL A 134 3.39 -0.16 4.37
CA VAL A 134 3.01 0.60 3.16
C VAL A 134 4.05 0.42 2.05
N LYS A 135 5.34 0.36 2.37
CA LYS A 135 6.39 0.09 1.38
C LYS A 135 6.28 -1.31 0.78
N VAL A 136 5.90 -2.32 1.58
CA VAL A 136 5.65 -3.68 1.06
C VAL A 136 4.47 -3.67 0.10
N ILE A 137 3.36 -3.02 0.47
CA ILE A 137 2.18 -2.92 -0.39
C ILE A 137 2.51 -2.18 -1.68
N ARG A 138 3.23 -1.05 -1.60
CA ARG A 138 3.65 -0.28 -2.77
C ARG A 138 4.58 -1.09 -3.69
N ALA A 139 5.51 -1.84 -3.12
CA ALA A 139 6.36 -2.75 -3.89
C ALA A 139 5.54 -3.84 -4.60
N LEU A 140 4.49 -4.36 -3.95
CA LEU A 140 3.58 -5.31 -4.59
C LEU A 140 2.87 -4.68 -5.79
N GLN A 141 2.41 -3.43 -5.70
CA GLN A 141 1.79 -2.72 -6.83
C GLN A 141 2.76 -2.58 -7.99
N TYR A 142 4.01 -2.19 -7.73
CA TYR A 142 5.05 -2.09 -8.77
C TYR A 142 5.45 -3.45 -9.34
N PHE A 143 5.41 -4.51 -8.53
CA PHE A 143 5.62 -5.87 -9.00
C PHE A 143 4.59 -6.27 -10.05
N TRP A 144 3.31 -5.94 -9.85
CA TRP A 144 2.27 -6.16 -10.84
C TRP A 144 2.47 -5.32 -12.10
N LEU A 145 2.74 -4.03 -11.95
CA LEU A 145 3.00 -3.15 -13.08
C LEU A 145 4.15 -3.68 -13.95
N THR A 146 5.29 -3.98 -13.34
CA THR A 146 6.48 -4.44 -14.08
C THR A 146 6.31 -5.84 -14.66
N SER A 147 5.46 -6.68 -14.07
CA SER A 147 5.17 -8.02 -14.59
C SER A 147 4.33 -7.98 -15.85
N VAL A 148 3.39 -7.03 -15.95
CA VAL A 148 2.44 -6.93 -17.08
C VAL A 148 2.94 -5.97 -18.15
N TRP A 149 3.51 -4.81 -17.78
CA TRP A 149 3.87 -3.75 -18.73
C TRP A 149 5.37 -3.54 -18.94
N GLY A 150 6.22 -4.21 -18.18
CA GLY A 150 7.67 -4.03 -18.26
C GLY A 150 8.11 -2.69 -17.69
N ASP A 151 8.60 -1.78 -18.53
CA ASP A 151 8.96 -0.42 -18.13
C ASP A 151 7.74 0.39 -17.76
N VAL A 152 7.79 1.08 -16.60
CA VAL A 152 6.69 1.86 -16.04
C VAL A 152 7.19 3.14 -15.37
N PRO A 153 6.39 4.22 -15.27
CA PRO A 153 6.76 5.38 -14.49
C PRO A 153 6.96 5.03 -13.00
N LEU A 154 8.13 5.34 -12.45
CA LEU A 154 8.40 5.20 -11.02
C LEU A 154 7.99 6.50 -10.31
N ILE A 155 6.91 6.42 -9.53
CA ILE A 155 6.32 7.53 -8.77
C ILE A 155 6.44 7.17 -7.30
N ASP A 156 7.36 7.78 -6.58
CA ASP A 156 7.70 7.47 -5.19
C ASP A 156 7.14 8.46 -4.15
N LYS A 157 6.41 9.48 -4.61
CA LYS A 157 5.76 10.54 -3.83
C LYS A 157 4.44 10.97 -4.46
N VAL A 158 3.67 11.78 -3.76
CA VAL A 158 2.51 12.46 -4.36
C VAL A 158 2.98 13.48 -5.40
N ILE A 159 2.45 13.39 -6.61
CA ILE A 159 2.77 14.26 -7.74
C ILE A 159 1.55 14.98 -8.27
N SER A 160 1.75 16.09 -8.96
CA SER A 160 0.71 16.81 -9.70
C SER A 160 0.31 16.07 -10.98
N SER A 161 -0.85 16.42 -11.53
CA SER A 161 -1.31 15.88 -12.82
C SER A 161 -0.35 16.18 -13.98
N GLU A 162 0.42 17.27 -13.90
CA GLU A 162 1.40 17.65 -14.92
C GLU A 162 2.65 16.76 -14.85
N GLU A 163 3.11 16.42 -13.64
CA GLU A 163 4.25 15.53 -13.42
C GLU A 163 3.94 14.07 -13.80
N ALA A 164 2.66 13.68 -13.83
CA ALA A 164 2.23 12.33 -14.20
C ALA A 164 2.50 11.94 -15.66
N TYR A 165 2.79 12.90 -16.52
CA TYR A 165 3.13 12.67 -17.95
C TYR A 165 4.62 12.41 -18.19
N GLY A 166 5.34 11.90 -17.21
CA GLY A 166 6.75 11.54 -17.32
C GLY A 166 7.02 10.31 -18.19
N PRO A 167 8.28 10.08 -18.57
CA PRO A 167 8.69 8.86 -19.26
C PRO A 167 8.59 7.64 -18.36
N ARG A 168 8.60 6.44 -18.94
CA ARG A 168 8.72 5.19 -18.19
C ARG A 168 10.16 5.01 -17.72
N ASN A 169 10.34 4.52 -16.52
CA ASN A 169 11.62 4.06 -16.02
C ASN A 169 11.89 2.64 -16.51
N PRO A 170 13.14 2.27 -16.76
CA PRO A 170 13.52 0.90 -17.05
C PRO A 170 13.05 -0.05 -15.96
N LYS A 171 12.53 -1.22 -16.33
CA LYS A 171 12.06 -2.24 -15.40
C LYS A 171 13.10 -2.57 -14.32
N GLU A 172 14.37 -2.69 -14.71
CA GLU A 172 15.47 -3.04 -13.81
C GLU A 172 15.65 -2.00 -12.68
N GLU A 173 15.51 -0.72 -13.00
CA GLU A 173 15.56 0.38 -12.02
C GLU A 173 14.42 0.26 -11.00
N VAL A 174 13.20 -0.03 -11.47
CA VAL A 174 12.03 -0.23 -10.61
C VAL A 174 12.19 -1.47 -9.73
N VAL A 175 12.75 -2.54 -10.29
CA VAL A 175 13.04 -3.78 -9.54
C VAL A 175 14.07 -3.52 -8.42
N ASP A 176 15.16 -2.82 -8.72
CA ASP A 176 16.16 -2.48 -7.70
C ASP A 176 15.56 -1.62 -6.59
N TRP A 177 14.75 -0.64 -6.95
CA TRP A 177 14.06 0.22 -5.99
C TRP A 177 13.08 -0.57 -5.10
N MET A 178 12.29 -1.51 -5.66
CA MET A 178 11.42 -2.39 -4.87
C MET A 178 12.22 -3.23 -3.87
N ILE A 179 13.35 -3.79 -4.29
CA ILE A 179 14.21 -4.62 -3.44
C ILE A 179 14.76 -3.81 -2.26
N GLU A 180 15.19 -2.57 -2.48
CA GLU A 180 15.68 -1.70 -1.41
C GLU A 180 14.56 -1.32 -0.41
N ASP A 181 13.36 -0.99 -0.90
CA ASP A 181 12.19 -0.73 -0.04
C ASP A 181 11.84 -1.97 0.81
N LEU A 182 11.87 -3.17 0.22
CA LEU A 182 11.58 -4.41 0.92
C LEU A 182 12.65 -4.82 1.93
N LYS A 183 13.92 -4.57 1.66
CA LYS A 183 15.01 -4.76 2.63
C LYS A 183 14.80 -3.89 3.86
N TRP A 184 14.56 -2.61 3.63
CA TRP A 184 14.30 -1.66 4.73
C TRP A 184 13.05 -2.07 5.53
N ALA A 185 11.98 -2.47 4.84
CA ALA A 185 10.75 -2.92 5.49
C ALA A 185 10.98 -4.16 6.36
N ALA A 186 11.72 -5.16 5.86
CA ALA A 186 12.03 -6.37 6.61
C ALA A 186 12.85 -6.11 7.90
N GLU A 187 13.63 -5.03 7.94
CA GLU A 187 14.36 -4.62 9.15
C GLU A 187 13.44 -4.02 10.22
N LYS A 188 12.34 -3.37 9.81
CA LYS A 188 11.42 -2.65 10.70
C LYS A 188 10.24 -3.49 11.16
N LEU A 189 9.81 -4.44 10.37
CA LEU A 189 8.66 -5.29 10.66
C LEU A 189 8.98 -6.38 11.69
N SER A 190 7.95 -6.73 12.48
CA SER A 190 8.03 -7.80 13.47
C SER A 190 8.34 -9.16 12.82
N PRO A 191 9.18 -10.01 13.44
CA PRO A 191 9.35 -11.40 13.03
C PRO A 191 8.23 -12.32 13.53
N GLU A 192 7.33 -11.82 14.36
CA GLU A 192 6.22 -12.59 14.92
C GLU A 192 4.99 -12.50 14.03
N ILE A 193 4.23 -13.60 13.90
CA ILE A 193 2.93 -13.60 13.24
C ILE A 193 2.00 -12.65 13.99
N GLN A 194 1.35 -11.77 13.26
CA GLN A 194 0.44 -10.78 13.83
C GLN A 194 -0.83 -11.45 14.36
N THR A 195 -1.28 -11.05 15.55
CA THR A 195 -2.42 -11.65 16.24
C THR A 195 -3.37 -10.60 16.79
N GLY A 196 -4.57 -11.00 17.20
CA GLY A 196 -5.55 -10.11 17.81
C GLY A 196 -6.04 -9.04 16.83
N GLN A 197 -5.89 -7.78 17.20
CA GLN A 197 -6.33 -6.64 16.35
C GLN A 197 -5.41 -6.38 15.14
N ASP A 198 -4.25 -7.01 15.10
CA ASP A 198 -3.25 -6.86 14.05
C ASP A 198 -3.22 -8.06 13.10
N VAL A 199 -4.13 -9.02 13.26
CA VAL A 199 -4.29 -10.15 12.31
C VAL A 199 -4.45 -9.61 10.88
N GLY A 200 -3.71 -10.20 9.94
CA GLY A 200 -3.71 -9.77 8.53
C GLY A 200 -2.78 -8.61 8.21
N ARG A 201 -2.13 -7.98 9.19
CA ARG A 201 -1.07 -7.00 8.93
C ARG A 201 0.21 -7.70 8.47
N ILE A 202 0.91 -7.03 7.58
CA ILE A 202 2.16 -7.54 6.99
C ILE A 202 3.26 -7.58 8.06
N ASP A 203 3.93 -8.70 8.16
CA ASP A 203 5.10 -8.91 9.00
C ASP A 203 6.40 -8.96 8.18
N ARG A 204 7.53 -9.20 8.85
CA ARG A 204 8.85 -9.33 8.22
C ARG A 204 8.85 -10.36 7.10
N TRP A 205 8.18 -11.47 7.31
CA TRP A 205 8.21 -12.59 6.39
C TRP A 205 7.43 -12.30 5.12
N GLY A 206 6.38 -11.47 5.22
CA GLY A 206 5.67 -10.94 4.07
C GLY A 206 6.58 -10.10 3.17
N ALA A 207 7.38 -9.19 3.75
CA ALA A 207 8.34 -8.39 3.00
C ALA A 207 9.40 -9.27 2.32
N LEU A 208 9.95 -10.24 3.05
CA LEU A 208 10.97 -11.17 2.53
C LEU A 208 10.40 -12.10 1.45
N ALA A 209 9.19 -12.63 1.63
CA ALA A 209 8.56 -13.51 0.65
C ALA A 209 8.28 -12.78 -0.67
N LEU A 210 7.81 -11.53 -0.60
CA LEU A 210 7.63 -10.69 -1.78
C LEU A 210 8.99 -10.39 -2.45
N MET A 211 10.03 -10.09 -1.67
CA MET A 211 11.38 -9.86 -2.20
C MET A 211 11.94 -11.09 -2.91
N ALA A 212 11.76 -12.29 -2.34
CA ALA A 212 12.19 -13.53 -2.98
C ALA A 212 11.48 -13.77 -4.32
N ARG A 213 10.15 -13.52 -4.37
CA ARG A 213 9.34 -13.63 -5.60
C ARG A 213 9.77 -12.64 -6.66
N ILE A 214 9.97 -11.37 -6.30
CA ILE A 214 10.47 -10.33 -7.23
C ILE A 214 11.85 -10.72 -7.76
N ALA A 215 12.75 -11.14 -6.89
CA ALA A 215 14.10 -11.55 -7.25
C ALA A 215 14.09 -12.73 -8.23
N LEU A 216 13.30 -13.76 -7.95
CA LEU A 216 13.19 -14.94 -8.80
C LEU A 216 12.64 -14.60 -10.20
N GLN A 217 11.56 -13.83 -10.27
CA GLN A 217 10.93 -13.45 -11.53
C GLN A 217 11.84 -12.57 -12.40
N ASN A 218 12.72 -11.80 -11.77
CA ASN A 218 13.67 -10.94 -12.47
C ASN A 218 15.09 -11.53 -12.54
N GLN A 219 15.23 -12.86 -12.47
CA GLN A 219 16.47 -13.62 -12.67
C GLN A 219 17.60 -13.28 -11.67
N ARG A 220 17.25 -12.71 -10.51
CA ARG A 220 18.21 -12.44 -9.43
C ARG A 220 18.30 -13.67 -8.52
N TYR A 221 18.75 -14.78 -9.08
CA TYR A 221 18.66 -16.11 -8.49
C TYR A 221 19.40 -16.23 -7.15
N GLU A 222 20.58 -15.63 -7.03
CA GLU A 222 21.36 -15.66 -5.77
C GLU A 222 20.60 -14.97 -4.62
N LEU A 223 19.95 -13.84 -4.91
CA LEU A 223 19.14 -13.15 -3.91
C LEU A 223 17.89 -13.95 -3.56
N ALA A 224 17.21 -14.52 -4.57
CA ALA A 224 16.02 -15.35 -4.36
C ALA A 224 16.35 -16.58 -3.49
N GLU A 225 17.43 -17.29 -3.78
CA GLU A 225 17.90 -18.44 -2.99
C GLU A 225 18.21 -18.03 -1.55
N LYS A 226 19.03 -16.99 -1.36
CA LYS A 226 19.43 -16.51 -0.04
C LYS A 226 18.23 -16.14 0.83
N VAL A 227 17.28 -15.38 0.26
CA VAL A 227 16.10 -14.91 1.01
C VAL A 227 15.15 -16.07 1.29
N SER A 228 14.87 -16.94 0.32
CA SER A 228 14.01 -18.11 0.53
C SER A 228 14.59 -19.04 1.59
N LYS A 229 15.90 -19.31 1.53
CA LYS A 229 16.57 -20.11 2.56
C LYS A 229 16.46 -19.46 3.95
N TYR A 230 16.64 -18.14 4.04
CA TYR A 230 16.50 -17.44 5.31
C TYR A 230 15.08 -17.56 5.89
N ILE A 231 14.04 -17.46 5.04
CA ILE A 231 12.64 -17.67 5.45
C ILE A 231 12.46 -19.11 5.98
N LEU A 232 12.90 -20.10 5.23
CA LEU A 232 12.75 -21.52 5.61
C LEU A 232 13.46 -21.85 6.94
N ASP A 233 14.62 -21.26 7.17
CA ASP A 233 15.43 -21.57 8.35
C ASP A 233 14.97 -20.82 9.62
N ASN A 234 14.21 -19.70 9.49
CA ASN A 234 13.98 -18.78 10.60
C ASN A 234 12.52 -18.35 10.81
N SER A 235 11.62 -18.57 9.83
CA SER A 235 10.25 -18.11 9.96
C SER A 235 9.40 -19.01 10.84
N PRO A 236 8.33 -18.49 11.46
CA PRO A 236 7.34 -19.30 12.16
C PRO A 236 6.32 -19.94 11.21
N TYR A 237 6.41 -19.65 9.91
CA TYR A 237 5.53 -20.20 8.87
C TYR A 237 5.97 -21.59 8.46
N ASP A 238 5.00 -22.45 8.16
CA ASP A 238 5.25 -23.84 7.73
C ASP A 238 4.10 -24.31 6.82
N LEU A 239 4.33 -25.38 6.08
CA LEU A 239 3.31 -25.99 5.25
C LEU A 239 2.20 -26.59 6.14
N TYR A 240 0.96 -26.43 5.69
CA TYR A 240 -0.21 -26.97 6.34
C TYR A 240 -0.76 -28.19 5.59
N ASP A 241 -1.68 -28.91 6.19
CA ASP A 241 -2.33 -30.07 5.58
C ASP A 241 -3.04 -29.66 4.27
N TYR A 242 -2.59 -30.22 3.14
CA TYR A 242 -3.09 -29.88 1.81
C TYR A 242 -4.61 -30.10 1.65
N GLU A 243 -5.17 -31.15 2.28
CA GLU A 243 -6.61 -31.42 2.20
C GLU A 243 -7.42 -30.37 2.96
N LYS A 244 -6.86 -29.79 4.03
CA LYS A 244 -7.53 -28.83 4.89
C LYS A 244 -7.37 -27.38 4.44
N VAL A 245 -6.25 -27.01 3.82
CA VAL A 245 -5.94 -25.61 3.47
C VAL A 245 -7.01 -24.92 2.61
N TYR A 246 -7.71 -25.67 1.79
CA TYR A 246 -8.79 -25.17 0.92
C TYR A 246 -10.19 -25.30 1.53
N HIS A 247 -10.33 -25.78 2.76
CA HIS A 247 -11.59 -25.86 3.48
C HIS A 247 -11.76 -24.68 4.42
N LEU A 248 -13.01 -24.25 4.66
CA LEU A 248 -13.33 -23.17 5.61
C LEU A 248 -12.80 -23.46 7.04
N GLU A 249 -12.74 -24.73 7.41
CA GLU A 249 -12.25 -25.20 8.70
C GLU A 249 -10.73 -25.07 8.83
N GLY A 250 -10.00 -25.16 7.71
CA GLY A 250 -8.55 -25.02 7.66
C GLY A 250 -8.07 -23.62 7.33
N ASN A 251 -8.96 -22.66 7.16
CA ASN A 251 -8.58 -21.26 7.00
C ASN A 251 -7.81 -20.79 8.25
N SER A 252 -6.70 -20.07 8.06
CA SER A 252 -5.85 -19.54 9.15
C SER A 252 -6.62 -18.71 10.18
N GLU A 253 -7.78 -18.16 9.82
CA GLU A 253 -8.69 -17.46 10.72
C GLU A 253 -9.44 -18.42 11.66
N ASN A 254 -9.72 -19.65 11.21
CA ASN A 254 -10.47 -20.66 11.95
C ASN A 254 -9.57 -21.76 12.57
N ASP A 255 -8.37 -21.95 12.03
CA ASP A 255 -7.39 -22.89 12.53
C ASP A 255 -6.05 -22.20 12.79
N PRO A 256 -5.71 -21.93 14.07
CA PRO A 256 -4.45 -21.28 14.44
C PRO A 256 -3.21 -22.10 14.10
N ASP A 257 -3.35 -23.37 13.79
CA ASP A 257 -2.25 -24.23 13.35
C ASP A 257 -1.92 -24.04 11.85
N ASN A 258 -2.83 -23.41 11.07
CA ASN A 258 -2.53 -23.06 9.69
C ASN A 258 -1.60 -21.85 9.63
N LYS A 259 -0.32 -22.11 9.37
CA LYS A 259 0.75 -21.12 9.22
C LYS A 259 1.29 -21.07 7.80
N GLU A 260 0.53 -21.49 6.80
CA GLU A 260 1.00 -21.51 5.41
C GLU A 260 0.88 -20.15 4.73
N SER A 261 -0.14 -19.36 5.07
CA SER A 261 -0.39 -18.08 4.43
C SER A 261 0.44 -16.96 5.04
N ILE A 262 1.42 -16.43 4.30
CA ILE A 262 2.32 -15.35 4.75
C ILE A 262 1.71 -13.97 4.53
N ILE A 263 1.09 -13.72 3.37
CA ILE A 263 0.34 -12.49 3.06
C ILE A 263 -1.05 -12.89 2.58
N TYR A 264 -2.07 -12.31 3.17
CA TYR A 264 -3.45 -12.57 2.80
C TYR A 264 -4.34 -11.37 3.08
N SER A 265 -5.45 -11.27 2.36
CA SER A 265 -6.48 -10.25 2.61
C SER A 265 -7.58 -10.86 3.48
N LEU A 266 -7.92 -10.16 4.56
CA LEU A 266 -9.04 -10.53 5.42
C LEU A 266 -10.33 -9.91 4.91
N TYR A 267 -11.35 -10.74 4.74
CA TYR A 267 -12.72 -10.32 4.46
C TYR A 267 -13.58 -10.63 5.68
N VAL A 268 -14.01 -9.58 6.38
CA VAL A 268 -14.91 -9.75 7.52
C VAL A 268 -16.32 -9.95 7.01
N LYS A 269 -16.94 -11.08 7.39
CA LYS A 269 -18.33 -11.37 7.09
C LYS A 269 -19.23 -10.34 7.80
N ASP A 270 -20.15 -9.72 7.06
CA ASP A 270 -21.24 -8.87 7.58
C ASP A 270 -20.90 -7.43 8.02
N ILE A 271 -19.82 -6.80 7.55
CA ILE A 271 -19.78 -5.34 7.51
C ILE A 271 -20.41 -4.87 6.18
N ARG A 272 -21.71 -4.59 6.22
CA ARG A 272 -22.44 -3.89 5.15
C ARG A 272 -22.52 -2.41 5.47
#